data_158ad792eb97076cd759e9bfa74836bc
#
_entry.id   158ad792eb97076cd759e9bfa74836bc
#
_cell.length_a   1.000
_cell.length_b   1.000
_cell.length_c   1.000
_cell.angle_alpha   90.00
_cell.angle_beta   90.00
_cell.angle_gamma   90.00
#
_symmetry.space_group_name_H-M   'P 1'
#
loop_
_entity.id
_entity.type
_entity.pdbx_description
1 polymer ?
#
loop_
_entity_poly.entity_id
_entity_poly.type
_entity_poly.pdbx_seq_one_letter_code
_entity_poly.pdbx_strand_id
1 'polypeptide(L)'
;MRRASNGKPGKPIESIQRQLAISLSHIFRFMAIVYIVYHSGYGHTKLQAEAVHRGASLVSGIQANIRTTEEASANLDELDEADAIIFGCPTYMGNMSADMKKFIEAAASKWFTLTWKDKIAGAFTNSSSFSGDKLNTLLGLVINAMQHGMIYVGTGMLPAANRPEDMHSIAGPSPEALNRVGSFTGAMAASFQVPPPSAPVQGDIQTAEAYGKRVAEITLRWTKAKA
;
A
#
# COMPACT_ATOMS: atom_id res chain seq x y z
N MET A 1 -42.60 -59.69 23.72
CA MET A 1 -42.49 -58.79 22.58
C MET A 1 -41.79 -57.51 23.01
N ARG A 2 -40.48 -57.34 22.69
CA ARG A 2 -39.74 -56.09 22.93
C ARG A 2 -39.62 -55.36 21.58
N ARG A 3 -40.12 -54.12 21.51
CA ARG A 3 -39.95 -53.25 20.34
C ARG A 3 -38.53 -52.67 20.32
N ALA A 4 -37.80 -52.88 19.25
CA ALA A 4 -36.53 -52.26 18.97
C ALA A 4 -36.79 -50.82 18.49
N SER A 5 -36.13 -49.85 19.16
CA SER A 5 -36.10 -48.46 18.74
C SER A 5 -35.06 -48.27 17.64
N ASN A 6 -35.49 -47.99 16.45
CA ASN A 6 -34.62 -47.55 15.32
C ASN A 6 -34.15 -46.14 15.54
N GLY A 7 -32.94 -45.99 16.14
CA GLY A 7 -32.19 -44.74 16.10
C GLY A 7 -31.58 -44.55 14.70
N LYS A 8 -32.00 -43.49 14.00
CA LYS A 8 -31.36 -43.10 12.73
C LYS A 8 -29.94 -42.57 13.04
N PRO A 9 -28.88 -43.05 12.38
CA PRO A 9 -27.56 -42.46 12.53
C PRO A 9 -27.57 -41.08 11.88
N GLY A 10 -27.37 -40.05 12.69
CA GLY A 10 -27.17 -38.67 12.23
C GLY A 10 -25.88 -38.58 11.42
N LYS A 11 -25.91 -37.81 10.35
CA LYS A 11 -24.88 -37.71 9.32
C LYS A 11 -23.64 -36.94 9.83
N PRO A 12 -22.51 -37.60 10.17
CA PRO A 12 -21.30 -36.91 10.64
C PRO A 12 -20.66 -36.03 9.56
N ILE A 13 -20.86 -36.31 8.28
CA ILE A 13 -20.28 -35.65 7.12
C ILE A 13 -20.85 -34.23 6.94
N GLU A 14 -22.16 -34.04 7.11
CA GLU A 14 -22.80 -32.72 6.96
C GLU A 14 -22.40 -31.76 8.09
N SER A 15 -22.16 -32.25 9.30
CA SER A 15 -21.70 -31.42 10.41
C SER A 15 -20.24 -30.98 10.22
N ILE A 16 -19.38 -31.85 9.69
CA ILE A 16 -17.98 -31.52 9.38
C ILE A 16 -17.93 -30.55 8.20
N GLN A 17 -18.73 -30.73 7.15
CA GLN A 17 -18.81 -29.83 6.01
C GLN A 17 -19.35 -28.44 6.42
N ARG A 18 -20.34 -28.34 7.29
CA ARG A 18 -20.81 -27.08 7.87
C ARG A 18 -19.74 -26.41 8.73
N GLN A 19 -19.04 -27.17 9.56
CA GLN A 19 -17.99 -26.64 10.40
C GLN A 19 -16.78 -26.16 9.59
N LEU A 20 -16.40 -26.86 8.51
CA LEU A 20 -15.39 -26.43 7.55
C LEU A 20 -15.86 -25.19 6.75
N ALA A 21 -17.10 -25.14 6.31
CA ALA A 21 -17.66 -23.96 5.61
C ALA A 21 -17.70 -22.72 6.52
N ILE A 22 -18.08 -22.89 7.80
CA ILE A 22 -18.06 -21.82 8.82
C ILE A 22 -16.62 -21.42 9.12
N SER A 23 -15.69 -22.34 9.25
CA SER A 23 -14.26 -22.06 9.47
C SER A 23 -13.64 -21.35 8.28
N LEU A 24 -13.92 -21.79 7.05
CA LEU A 24 -13.46 -21.13 5.82
C LEU A 24 -14.09 -19.74 5.67
N SER A 25 -15.37 -19.56 5.96
CA SER A 25 -16.04 -18.24 5.92
C SER A 25 -15.48 -17.30 6.99
N HIS A 26 -15.07 -17.79 8.17
CA HIS A 26 -14.38 -17.01 9.19
C HIS A 26 -12.94 -16.65 8.77
N ILE A 27 -12.21 -17.56 8.10
CA ILE A 27 -10.86 -17.30 7.59
C ILE A 27 -10.91 -16.24 6.48
N PHE A 28 -11.86 -16.34 5.53
CA PHE A 28 -12.07 -15.34 4.49
C PHE A 28 -12.57 -13.99 5.02
N ARG A 29 -13.25 -13.95 6.17
CA ARG A 29 -13.79 -12.73 6.80
C ARG A 29 -12.70 -11.88 7.51
N PHE A 30 -11.46 -12.35 7.61
CA PHE A 30 -10.37 -11.68 8.34
C PHE A 30 -9.19 -11.25 7.47
N MET A 31 -9.30 -11.27 6.14
CA MET A 31 -8.26 -10.71 5.28
C MET A 31 -8.58 -9.24 5.02
N ALA A 32 -7.73 -8.34 5.50
CA ALA A 32 -7.81 -6.93 5.12
C ALA A 32 -7.26 -6.73 3.70
N ILE A 33 -7.92 -5.88 2.92
CA ILE A 33 -7.61 -5.66 1.50
C ILE A 33 -6.82 -4.35 1.35
N VAL A 34 -5.63 -4.46 0.75
CA VAL A 34 -4.75 -3.31 0.46
C VAL A 34 -4.59 -3.17 -1.05
N TYR A 35 -4.92 -2.01 -1.59
CA TYR A 35 -4.65 -1.66 -2.97
C TYR A 35 -3.46 -0.72 -3.08
N ILE A 36 -2.57 -1.01 -4.03
CA ILE A 36 -1.50 -0.12 -4.47
C ILE A 36 -1.91 0.42 -5.84
N VAL A 37 -2.25 1.71 -5.90
CA VAL A 37 -2.62 2.39 -7.15
C VAL A 37 -1.47 3.28 -7.59
N TYR A 38 -0.92 3.04 -8.79
CA TYR A 38 0.26 3.76 -9.22
C TYR A 38 0.24 4.18 -10.70
N HIS A 39 0.97 5.26 -11.00
CA HIS A 39 1.41 5.61 -12.35
C HIS A 39 2.92 5.51 -12.49
N SER A 40 3.42 5.12 -13.65
CA SER A 40 4.85 5.07 -13.96
C SER A 40 5.10 5.36 -15.43
N GLY A 41 5.68 6.53 -15.75
CA GLY A 41 6.00 6.89 -17.14
C GLY A 41 7.26 6.20 -17.69
N TYR A 42 8.28 5.98 -16.84
CA TYR A 42 9.58 5.43 -17.25
C TYR A 42 9.97 4.12 -16.54
N GLY A 43 9.06 3.50 -15.80
CA GLY A 43 9.28 2.21 -15.14
C GLY A 43 9.83 2.28 -13.71
N HIS A 44 10.46 3.38 -13.27
CA HIS A 44 11.05 3.48 -11.92
C HIS A 44 9.99 3.38 -10.82
N THR A 45 8.90 4.12 -10.94
CA THR A 45 7.79 4.07 -9.97
C THR A 45 7.09 2.72 -9.99
N LYS A 46 7.09 2.00 -11.12
CA LYS A 46 6.60 0.62 -11.20
C LYS A 46 7.41 -0.31 -10.29
N LEU A 47 8.74 -0.27 -10.36
CA LEU A 47 9.60 -1.06 -9.47
C LEU A 47 9.35 -0.75 -7.98
N GLN A 48 9.14 0.54 -7.66
CA GLN A 48 8.80 0.97 -6.32
C GLN A 48 7.41 0.46 -5.90
N ALA A 49 6.41 0.51 -6.79
CA ALA A 49 5.05 0.00 -6.55
C ALA A 49 5.04 -1.51 -6.31
N GLU A 50 5.82 -2.26 -7.10
CA GLU A 50 6.00 -3.70 -6.92
C GLU A 50 6.67 -4.03 -5.57
N ALA A 51 7.60 -3.19 -5.11
CA ALA A 51 8.21 -3.35 -3.79
C ALA A 51 7.20 -3.06 -2.65
N VAL A 52 6.41 -2.00 -2.75
CA VAL A 52 5.31 -1.71 -1.80
C VAL A 52 4.33 -2.89 -1.75
N HIS A 53 3.95 -3.43 -2.90
CA HIS A 53 3.07 -4.59 -2.99
C HIS A 53 3.69 -5.83 -2.33
N ARG A 54 4.96 -6.15 -2.60
CA ARG A 54 5.66 -7.26 -1.94
C ARG A 54 5.65 -7.09 -0.42
N GLY A 55 5.99 -5.88 0.07
CA GLY A 55 5.99 -5.60 1.50
C GLY A 55 4.62 -5.80 2.16
N ALA A 56 3.56 -5.32 1.53
CA ALA A 56 2.20 -5.54 2.00
C ALA A 56 1.82 -7.03 2.02
N SER A 57 2.22 -7.79 1.00
CA SER A 57 1.95 -9.21 0.86
C SER A 57 2.67 -10.09 1.90
N LEU A 58 3.74 -9.57 2.55
CA LEU A 58 4.43 -10.29 3.64
C LEU A 58 3.60 -10.34 4.94
N VAL A 59 2.54 -9.53 5.06
CA VAL A 59 1.75 -9.45 6.27
C VAL A 59 0.61 -10.49 6.24
N SER A 60 0.69 -11.47 7.13
CA SER A 60 -0.36 -12.50 7.23
C SER A 60 -1.72 -11.87 7.57
N GLY A 61 -2.76 -12.25 6.84
CA GLY A 61 -4.10 -11.66 6.95
C GLY A 61 -4.32 -10.43 6.07
N ILE A 62 -3.41 -10.15 5.13
CA ILE A 62 -3.56 -9.12 4.10
C ILE A 62 -3.70 -9.76 2.72
N GLN A 63 -4.65 -9.27 1.95
CA GLN A 63 -4.74 -9.44 0.51
C GLN A 63 -4.25 -8.16 -0.15
N ALA A 64 -3.06 -8.18 -0.75
CA ALA A 64 -2.50 -7.03 -1.45
C ALA A 64 -2.79 -7.13 -2.96
N ASN A 65 -3.24 -6.03 -3.55
CA ASN A 65 -3.53 -5.89 -4.97
C ASN A 65 -2.78 -4.67 -5.53
N ILE A 66 -2.36 -4.74 -6.77
CA ILE A 66 -1.67 -3.64 -7.45
C ILE A 66 -2.40 -3.29 -8.75
N ARG A 67 -2.61 -2.00 -9.00
CA ARG A 67 -3.28 -1.47 -10.20
C ARG A 67 -2.53 -0.23 -10.70
N THR A 68 -2.48 -0.09 -11.99
CA THR A 68 -2.13 1.22 -12.59
C THR A 68 -3.29 2.21 -12.37
N THR A 69 -3.00 3.51 -12.47
CA THR A 69 -4.05 4.55 -12.42
C THR A 69 -5.11 4.37 -13.50
N GLU A 70 -4.74 3.84 -14.66
CA GLU A 70 -5.66 3.56 -15.75
C GLU A 70 -6.62 2.41 -15.39
N GLU A 71 -6.09 1.27 -14.93
CA GLU A 71 -6.89 0.12 -14.48
C GLU A 71 -7.83 0.51 -13.34
N ALA A 72 -7.32 1.26 -12.35
CA ALA A 72 -8.11 1.71 -11.21
C ALA A 72 -9.21 2.70 -11.61
N SER A 73 -8.95 3.59 -12.59
CA SER A 73 -9.96 4.51 -13.11
C SER A 73 -11.05 3.79 -13.89
N ALA A 74 -10.70 2.70 -14.59
CA ALA A 74 -11.67 1.89 -15.33
C ALA A 74 -12.61 1.09 -14.41
N ASN A 75 -12.19 0.82 -13.18
CA ASN A 75 -12.99 0.08 -12.20
C ASN A 75 -12.83 0.66 -10.77
N LEU A 76 -13.33 1.87 -10.57
CA LEU A 76 -13.25 2.56 -9.26
C LEU A 76 -13.97 1.82 -8.14
N ASP A 77 -15.02 1.08 -8.45
CA ASP A 77 -15.82 0.35 -7.46
C ASP A 77 -15.01 -0.78 -6.79
N GLU A 78 -13.98 -1.31 -7.46
CA GLU A 78 -13.07 -2.29 -6.86
C GLU A 78 -12.34 -1.73 -5.63
N LEU A 79 -12.06 -0.42 -5.59
CA LEU A 79 -11.39 0.24 -4.48
C LEU A 79 -12.33 0.49 -3.28
N ASP A 80 -13.63 0.35 -3.45
CA ASP A 80 -14.58 0.51 -2.35
C ASP A 80 -14.46 -0.64 -1.35
N GLU A 81 -14.03 -1.82 -1.81
CA GLU A 81 -13.78 -2.98 -0.95
C GLU A 81 -12.44 -2.90 -0.18
N ALA A 82 -11.59 -1.94 -0.53
CA ALA A 82 -10.29 -1.79 0.11
C ALA A 82 -10.43 -1.33 1.58
N ASP A 83 -9.57 -1.86 2.45
CA ASP A 83 -9.32 -1.33 3.80
C ASP A 83 -8.20 -0.28 3.77
N ALA A 84 -7.33 -0.36 2.77
CA ALA A 84 -6.27 0.62 2.53
C ALA A 84 -6.02 0.87 1.04
N ILE A 85 -5.63 2.10 0.71
CA ILE A 85 -5.17 2.49 -0.63
C ILE A 85 -3.85 3.22 -0.50
N ILE A 86 -2.81 2.71 -1.17
CA ILE A 86 -1.47 3.32 -1.22
C ILE A 86 -1.29 3.92 -2.61
N PHE A 87 -1.13 5.25 -2.68
CA PHE A 87 -1.00 5.99 -3.93
C PHE A 87 0.46 6.17 -4.32
N GLY A 88 0.83 5.94 -5.58
CA GLY A 88 2.20 6.09 -6.05
C GLY A 88 2.31 6.71 -7.42
N CYS A 89 3.16 7.72 -7.57
CA CYS A 89 3.44 8.30 -8.88
C CYS A 89 4.82 8.95 -8.92
N PRO A 90 5.38 9.16 -10.13
CA PRO A 90 6.60 9.95 -10.24
C PRO A 90 6.30 11.42 -9.93
N THR A 91 7.31 12.12 -9.40
CA THR A 91 7.29 13.58 -9.31
C THR A 91 7.79 14.15 -10.63
N TYR A 92 6.90 14.79 -11.37
CA TYR A 92 7.20 15.51 -12.61
C TYR A 92 6.95 17.00 -12.41
N MET A 93 7.94 17.81 -12.75
CA MET A 93 7.89 19.27 -12.59
C MET A 93 7.44 19.69 -11.17
N GLY A 94 7.96 19.01 -10.16
CA GLY A 94 7.71 19.33 -8.75
C GLY A 94 6.34 18.89 -8.22
N ASN A 95 5.56 18.09 -8.97
CA ASN A 95 4.22 17.67 -8.55
C ASN A 95 3.92 16.23 -8.99
N MET A 96 2.75 15.72 -8.58
CA MET A 96 2.26 14.41 -9.05
C MET A 96 2.10 14.40 -10.58
N SER A 97 2.28 13.25 -11.19
CA SER A 97 2.07 13.08 -12.63
C SER A 97 0.63 13.35 -13.06
N ALA A 98 0.45 13.77 -14.31
CA ALA A 98 -0.87 14.05 -14.87
C ALA A 98 -1.83 12.85 -14.77
N ASP A 99 -1.34 11.62 -14.99
CA ASP A 99 -2.18 10.43 -14.94
C ASP A 99 -2.61 10.07 -13.50
N MET A 100 -1.78 10.33 -12.48
CA MET A 100 -2.22 10.26 -11.09
C MET A 100 -3.28 11.32 -10.80
N LYS A 101 -3.12 12.54 -11.31
CA LYS A 101 -4.11 13.61 -11.12
C LYS A 101 -5.44 13.29 -11.78
N LYS A 102 -5.44 12.72 -13.00
CA LYS A 102 -6.66 12.24 -13.68
C LYS A 102 -7.39 11.17 -12.85
N PHE A 103 -6.64 10.20 -12.29
CA PHE A 103 -7.21 9.19 -11.40
C PHE A 103 -7.89 9.83 -10.17
N ILE A 104 -7.21 10.78 -9.50
CA ILE A 104 -7.76 11.52 -8.35
C ILE A 104 -9.06 12.26 -8.74
N GLU A 105 -9.10 12.89 -9.92
CA GLU A 105 -10.29 13.58 -10.39
C GLU A 105 -11.42 12.61 -10.74
N ALA A 106 -11.12 11.45 -11.33
CA ALA A 106 -12.11 10.41 -11.57
C ALA A 106 -12.72 9.87 -10.26
N ALA A 107 -11.92 9.80 -9.20
CA ALA A 107 -12.38 9.37 -7.87
C ALA A 107 -13.24 10.40 -7.12
N ALA A 108 -13.52 11.57 -7.69
CA ALA A 108 -14.39 12.59 -7.07
C ALA A 108 -15.79 12.05 -6.73
N SER A 109 -16.32 11.10 -7.50
CA SER A 109 -17.59 10.43 -7.20
C SER A 109 -17.57 9.72 -5.84
N LYS A 110 -16.44 9.12 -5.45
CA LYS A 110 -16.24 8.45 -4.17
C LYS A 110 -16.08 9.43 -3.02
N TRP A 111 -15.53 10.62 -3.31
CA TRP A 111 -15.45 11.73 -2.37
C TRP A 111 -16.84 12.27 -2.01
N PHE A 112 -17.74 12.49 -2.95
CA PHE A 112 -19.10 12.99 -2.71
C PHE A 112 -19.88 12.12 -1.73
N THR A 113 -19.65 10.83 -1.72
CA THR A 113 -20.33 9.86 -0.86
C THR A 113 -19.52 9.47 0.37
N LEU A 114 -18.28 10.00 0.50
CA LEU A 114 -17.30 9.61 1.53
C LEU A 114 -17.09 8.09 1.60
N THR A 115 -17.16 7.40 0.48
CA THR A 115 -17.03 5.92 0.41
C THR A 115 -15.67 5.42 0.94
N TRP A 116 -14.62 6.25 0.81
CA TRP A 116 -13.28 5.89 1.30
C TRP A 116 -12.99 6.42 2.71
N LYS A 117 -13.98 7.01 3.39
CA LYS A 117 -13.82 7.47 4.78
C LYS A 117 -13.35 6.32 5.67
N ASP A 118 -12.41 6.64 6.57
CA ASP A 118 -11.83 5.72 7.56
C ASP A 118 -11.02 4.55 6.96
N LYS A 119 -10.76 4.53 5.64
CA LYS A 119 -9.75 3.65 5.04
C LYS A 119 -8.35 4.17 5.36
N ILE A 120 -7.39 3.26 5.45
CA ILE A 120 -5.98 3.64 5.61
C ILE A 120 -5.44 4.15 4.26
N ALA A 121 -4.61 5.20 4.31
CA ALA A 121 -3.92 5.74 3.14
C ALA A 121 -2.40 5.76 3.34
N GLY A 122 -1.67 5.62 2.25
CA GLY A 122 -0.23 5.83 2.18
C GLY A 122 0.16 6.42 0.83
N ALA A 123 1.41 6.89 0.71
CA ALA A 123 1.91 7.37 -0.58
C ALA A 123 3.40 7.12 -0.77
N PHE A 124 3.82 7.00 -2.04
CA PHE A 124 5.20 6.91 -2.44
C PHE A 124 5.45 7.64 -3.77
N THR A 125 6.69 8.06 -3.99
CA THR A 125 7.06 8.77 -5.21
C THR A 125 8.53 8.56 -5.56
N ASN A 126 8.85 8.75 -6.84
CA ASN A 126 10.19 8.74 -7.39
C ASN A 126 10.46 10.01 -8.20
N SER A 127 11.68 10.47 -8.20
CA SER A 127 12.17 11.48 -9.14
C SER A 127 13.64 11.23 -9.50
N SER A 128 14.18 12.01 -10.43
CA SER A 128 15.57 11.90 -10.87
C SER A 128 16.57 12.27 -9.76
N SER A 129 16.29 13.27 -8.93
CA SER A 129 17.22 13.79 -7.92
C SER A 129 16.83 13.41 -6.49
N PHE A 130 17.74 13.62 -5.51
CA PHE A 130 17.44 13.35 -4.09
C PHE A 130 16.27 14.15 -3.56
N SER A 131 16.25 15.46 -3.72
CA SER A 131 15.10 16.29 -3.34
C SER A 131 13.99 16.20 -4.39
N GLY A 132 14.21 16.79 -5.57
CA GLY A 132 13.29 16.79 -6.71
C GLY A 132 11.89 17.29 -6.37
N ASP A 133 11.76 18.05 -5.28
CA ASP A 133 10.48 18.53 -4.75
C ASP A 133 9.44 17.40 -4.52
N LYS A 134 9.93 16.19 -4.28
CA LYS A 134 9.12 14.99 -4.03
C LYS A 134 8.13 15.17 -2.87
N LEU A 135 8.50 15.99 -1.87
CA LEU A 135 7.60 16.29 -0.76
C LEU A 135 6.29 16.90 -1.24
N ASN A 136 6.33 17.80 -2.24
CA ASN A 136 5.13 18.42 -2.78
C ASN A 136 4.17 17.39 -3.41
N THR A 137 4.70 16.39 -4.11
CA THR A 137 3.89 15.27 -4.62
C THR A 137 3.22 14.51 -3.48
N LEU A 138 3.97 14.16 -2.45
CA LEU A 138 3.43 13.44 -1.29
C LEU A 138 2.38 14.27 -0.54
N LEU A 139 2.60 15.57 -0.36
CA LEU A 139 1.61 16.46 0.26
C LEU A 139 0.31 16.54 -0.54
N GLY A 140 0.40 16.59 -1.87
CA GLY A 140 -0.80 16.51 -2.71
C GLY A 140 -1.59 15.21 -2.53
N LEU A 141 -0.89 14.07 -2.37
CA LEU A 141 -1.52 12.78 -2.10
C LEU A 141 -2.09 12.68 -0.67
N VAL A 142 -1.41 13.28 0.32
CA VAL A 142 -1.93 13.42 1.69
C VAL A 142 -3.23 14.23 1.69
N ILE A 143 -3.24 15.39 1.00
CA ILE A 143 -4.43 16.23 0.91
C ILE A 143 -5.59 15.48 0.25
N ASN A 144 -5.31 14.72 -0.83
CA ASN A 144 -6.31 13.85 -1.44
C ASN A 144 -6.88 12.84 -0.44
N ALA A 145 -6.03 12.15 0.31
CA ALA A 145 -6.48 11.22 1.35
C ALA A 145 -7.32 11.90 2.42
N MET A 146 -6.92 13.11 2.86
CA MET A 146 -7.69 13.89 3.85
C MET A 146 -9.05 14.32 3.31
N GLN A 147 -9.16 14.72 2.04
CA GLN A 147 -10.45 15.04 1.44
C GLN A 147 -11.41 13.85 1.42
N HIS A 148 -10.92 12.64 1.18
CA HIS A 148 -11.70 11.42 1.26
C HIS A 148 -12.00 10.97 2.71
N GLY A 149 -11.47 11.67 3.73
CA GLY A 149 -11.63 11.28 5.13
C GLY A 149 -10.82 10.05 5.54
N MET A 150 -9.74 9.74 4.80
CA MET A 150 -8.86 8.60 5.07
C MET A 150 -7.86 8.90 6.19
N ILE A 151 -7.27 7.86 6.76
CA ILE A 151 -6.25 7.91 7.81
C ILE A 151 -4.88 7.69 7.18
N TYR A 152 -4.03 8.70 7.15
CA TYR A 152 -2.76 8.64 6.47
C TYR A 152 -1.63 8.08 7.34
N VAL A 153 -0.78 7.24 6.74
CA VAL A 153 0.37 6.58 7.40
C VAL A 153 1.68 7.03 6.77
N GLY A 154 2.56 7.64 7.57
CA GLY A 154 3.92 8.00 7.19
C GLY A 154 4.90 6.82 7.24
N THR A 155 6.17 7.04 6.83
CA THR A 155 7.18 5.98 6.69
C THR A 155 7.52 5.28 8.00
N GLY A 156 7.58 6.01 9.12
CA GLY A 156 7.96 5.45 10.42
C GLY A 156 9.38 4.89 10.47
N MET A 157 10.27 5.41 9.64
CA MET A 157 11.69 5.04 9.55
C MET A 157 12.56 6.26 9.77
N LEU A 158 13.67 6.10 10.50
CA LEU A 158 14.70 7.15 10.59
C LEU A 158 15.40 7.29 9.24
N PRO A 159 15.85 8.51 8.87
CA PRO A 159 16.68 8.70 7.69
C PRO A 159 18.05 8.04 7.89
N ALA A 160 18.65 7.54 6.82
CA ALA A 160 19.94 6.85 6.87
C ALA A 160 21.08 7.74 7.40
N ALA A 161 21.08 9.03 7.02
CA ALA A 161 22.07 10.01 7.49
C ALA A 161 21.53 10.82 8.68
N ASN A 162 21.30 10.16 9.80
CA ASN A 162 20.75 10.78 11.02
C ASN A 162 21.58 10.52 12.29
N ARG A 163 22.83 10.13 12.12
CA ARG A 163 23.74 9.82 13.22
C ARG A 163 24.97 10.76 13.14
N PRO A 164 25.59 11.10 14.26
CA PRO A 164 26.79 11.94 14.27
C PRO A 164 27.92 11.41 13.38
N GLU A 165 28.05 10.08 13.26
CA GLU A 165 29.07 9.42 12.44
C GLU A 165 28.90 9.72 10.95
N ASP A 166 27.68 10.01 10.50
CA ASP A 166 27.37 10.31 9.10
C ASP A 166 27.77 11.74 8.69
N MET A 167 28.08 12.62 9.66
CA MET A 167 28.39 14.04 9.41
C MET A 167 29.59 14.25 8.48
N HIS A 168 30.55 13.34 8.49
CA HIS A 168 31.76 13.41 7.66
C HIS A 168 31.69 12.53 6.40
N SER A 169 30.55 11.91 6.10
CA SER A 169 30.38 11.11 4.91
C SER A 169 30.18 12.00 3.68
N ILE A 170 31.25 12.21 2.91
CA ILE A 170 31.23 13.00 1.67
C ILE A 170 30.33 12.32 0.61
N ALA A 171 30.33 10.99 0.57
CA ALA A 171 29.56 10.20 -0.38
C ALA A 171 28.06 10.16 -0.10
N GLY A 172 27.63 10.62 1.08
CA GLY A 172 26.24 10.49 1.53
C GLY A 172 25.87 9.05 1.93
N PRO A 173 24.58 8.78 2.15
CA PRO A 173 24.12 7.45 2.53
C PRO A 173 24.36 6.39 1.45
N SER A 174 24.73 5.17 1.88
CA SER A 174 24.93 4.02 0.99
C SER A 174 23.70 3.76 0.10
N PRO A 175 23.90 3.29 -1.15
CA PRO A 175 22.81 2.86 -2.03
C PRO A 175 21.91 1.76 -1.44
N GLU A 176 22.41 0.99 -0.47
CA GLU A 176 21.68 -0.07 0.23
C GLU A 176 20.93 0.43 1.49
N ALA A 177 21.16 1.68 1.91
CA ALA A 177 20.62 2.20 3.15
C ALA A 177 19.11 2.45 3.09
N LEU A 178 18.39 2.00 4.12
CA LEU A 178 16.96 2.28 4.25
C LEU A 178 16.72 3.79 4.46
N ASN A 179 15.65 4.28 3.84
CA ASN A 179 15.25 5.69 3.89
C ASN A 179 16.40 6.67 3.61
N ARG A 180 17.27 6.31 2.65
CA ARG A 180 18.45 7.12 2.30
C ARG A 180 18.08 8.50 1.75
N VAL A 181 16.88 8.66 1.18
CA VAL A 181 16.36 9.95 0.72
C VAL A 181 15.87 10.82 1.89
N GLY A 182 15.61 10.23 3.05
CA GLY A 182 15.27 10.95 4.28
C GLY A 182 13.83 11.43 4.34
N SER A 183 12.86 10.62 3.89
CA SER A 183 11.44 10.99 3.89
C SER A 183 10.68 10.43 5.09
N PHE A 184 9.81 11.24 5.68
CA PHE A 184 8.89 10.84 6.74
C PHE A 184 7.44 10.73 6.27
N THR A 185 7.05 11.50 5.25
CA THR A 185 5.66 11.58 4.78
C THR A 185 5.25 10.33 4.00
N GLY A 186 6.15 9.77 3.20
CA GLY A 186 5.91 8.56 2.38
C GLY A 186 7.23 8.05 1.80
N ALA A 187 7.26 6.87 1.19
CA ALA A 187 8.49 6.34 0.64
C ALA A 187 8.93 7.15 -0.60
N MET A 188 10.18 7.62 -0.59
CA MET A 188 10.79 8.32 -1.73
C MET A 188 11.92 7.50 -2.33
N ALA A 189 12.05 7.55 -3.66
CA ALA A 189 13.18 7.00 -4.40
C ALA A 189 13.84 8.04 -5.30
N ALA A 190 15.13 7.84 -5.64
CA ALA A 190 15.87 8.68 -6.56
C ALA A 190 16.52 7.84 -7.66
N SER A 191 16.25 8.16 -8.92
CA SER A 191 16.67 7.35 -10.08
C SER A 191 17.80 7.94 -10.92
N PHE A 192 18.22 9.20 -10.68
CA PHE A 192 19.38 9.86 -11.30
C PHE A 192 19.45 9.75 -12.85
N GLN A 193 18.30 9.62 -13.52
CA GLN A 193 18.20 9.38 -14.96
C GLN A 193 18.83 8.05 -15.43
N VAL A 194 19.08 7.13 -14.49
CA VAL A 194 19.53 5.77 -14.80
C VAL A 194 18.31 4.90 -15.09
N PRO A 195 18.28 4.15 -16.20
CA PRO A 195 17.09 3.37 -16.56
C PRO A 195 16.85 2.18 -15.61
N PRO A 196 15.60 1.71 -15.50
CA PRO A 196 15.30 0.43 -14.85
C PRO A 196 16.03 -0.74 -15.57
N PRO A 197 16.40 -1.82 -14.86
CA PRO A 197 16.21 -2.03 -13.43
C PRO A 197 17.34 -1.49 -12.54
N SER A 198 18.35 -0.79 -13.12
CA SER A 198 19.51 -0.29 -12.37
C SER A 198 19.17 0.83 -11.38
N ALA A 199 18.05 1.50 -11.59
CA ALA A 199 17.48 2.46 -10.64
C ALA A 199 15.95 2.27 -10.54
N PRO A 200 15.34 2.56 -9.38
CA PRO A 200 15.96 3.01 -8.13
C PRO A 200 16.91 1.97 -7.51
N VAL A 201 17.88 2.45 -6.72
CA VAL A 201 18.84 1.57 -6.03
C VAL A 201 18.19 0.72 -4.95
N GLN A 202 18.92 -0.31 -4.48
CA GLN A 202 18.39 -1.33 -3.57
C GLN A 202 17.80 -0.75 -2.28
N GLY A 203 18.44 0.25 -1.66
CA GLY A 203 17.94 0.90 -0.44
C GLY A 203 16.59 1.59 -0.64
N ASP A 204 16.35 2.21 -1.80
CA ASP A 204 15.07 2.84 -2.10
C ASP A 204 13.96 1.78 -2.32
N ILE A 205 14.30 0.66 -2.96
CA ILE A 205 13.38 -0.48 -3.16
C ILE A 205 13.04 -1.14 -1.82
N GLN A 206 14.02 -1.38 -0.96
CA GLN A 206 13.81 -1.92 0.39
C GLN A 206 13.00 -0.94 1.27
N THR A 207 13.21 0.36 1.13
CA THR A 207 12.41 1.39 1.80
C THR A 207 10.95 1.31 1.39
N ALA A 208 10.67 1.16 0.11
CA ALA A 208 9.32 1.00 -0.41
C ALA A 208 8.66 -0.29 0.10
N GLU A 209 9.40 -1.41 0.13
CA GLU A 209 8.92 -2.68 0.67
C GLU A 209 8.61 -2.58 2.17
N ALA A 210 9.52 -2.02 2.97
CA ALA A 210 9.30 -1.79 4.39
C ALA A 210 8.09 -0.87 4.65
N TYR A 211 7.88 0.13 3.80
CA TYR A 211 6.74 1.02 3.87
C TYR A 211 5.43 0.30 3.56
N GLY A 212 5.39 -0.51 2.51
CA GLY A 212 4.22 -1.33 2.17
C GLY A 212 3.82 -2.27 3.30
N LYS A 213 4.80 -2.95 3.90
CA LYS A 213 4.61 -3.79 5.08
C LYS A 213 4.02 -2.99 6.25
N ARG A 214 4.57 -1.81 6.56
CA ARG A 214 4.08 -0.95 7.64
C ARG A 214 2.62 -0.54 7.44
N VAL A 215 2.25 -0.07 6.24
CA VAL A 215 0.87 0.32 5.95
C VAL A 215 -0.07 -0.88 6.13
N ALA A 216 0.30 -2.04 5.62
CA ALA A 216 -0.47 -3.28 5.76
C ALA A 216 -0.64 -3.71 7.23
N GLU A 217 0.41 -3.63 8.06
CA GLU A 217 0.34 -3.92 9.49
C GLU A 217 -0.62 -2.98 10.23
N ILE A 218 -0.59 -1.69 9.90
CA ILE A 218 -1.51 -0.70 10.49
C ILE A 218 -2.94 -0.96 10.03
N THR A 219 -3.14 -1.26 8.74
CA THR A 219 -4.45 -1.64 8.20
C THR A 219 -5.04 -2.83 8.94
N LEU A 220 -4.24 -3.87 9.14
CA LEU A 220 -4.69 -5.07 9.85
C LEU A 220 -5.07 -4.78 11.32
N ARG A 221 -4.33 -3.90 12.01
CA ARG A 221 -4.67 -3.46 13.39
C ARG A 221 -5.96 -2.66 13.41
N TRP A 222 -6.14 -1.77 12.44
CA TRP A 222 -7.32 -0.93 12.31
C TRP A 222 -8.59 -1.74 12.03
N THR A 223 -8.52 -2.70 11.11
CA THR A 223 -9.67 -3.55 10.78
C THR A 223 -10.06 -4.49 11.90
N LYS A 224 -9.07 -5.04 12.64
CA LYS A 224 -9.35 -5.87 13.84
C LYS A 224 -10.02 -5.10 14.98
N ALA A 225 -9.79 -3.79 15.07
CA ALA A 225 -10.46 -2.95 16.08
C ALA A 225 -11.91 -2.62 15.74
N LYS A 226 -12.33 -2.85 14.49
CA LYS A 226 -13.71 -2.65 14.01
C LYS A 226 -14.56 -3.93 14.09
N ALA A 227 -13.97 -5.09 14.29
CA ALA A 227 -14.61 -6.40 14.38
C ALA A 227 -14.98 -6.75 15.82
#